data_741cad97bd181b70f71873ca2414d3c6
#
_entry.id   741cad97bd181b70f71873ca2414d3c6
#
_cell.length_a   1.000
_cell.length_b   1.000
_cell.length_c   1.000
_cell.angle_alpha   90.00
_cell.angle_beta   90.00
_cell.angle_gamma   90.00
#
_symmetry.space_group_name_H-M   'P 1'
#
loop_
_entity.id
_entity.type
_entity.pdbx_description
1 polymer ?
#
loop_
_entity_poly.entity_id
_entity_poly.type
_entity_poly.pdbx_seq_one_letter_code
_entity_poly.pdbx_strand_id
1 'polypeptide(L)'
;VRLSPLSPAGYCPLHREEARLGIEAFPDDFLTSADAAIRYLRGRYLPDTVYYVCGTESLKNQLRLAGLRVAETLRDDCAVVLLGYDTELTYEKLESCCILLNRGADYVATHPDLVCPTWYGSAPDCGSVIEMLHTATGRRPKVIGKPQPEMALLAMEQTGFSPRETCLIGDRVYTDIACGVNAGIDTIFVLSGEGVMDDIEKYGVQPTYCMQNIREVLNTLEKGEPK
;
A
#
# COMPACT_ATOMS: atom_id res chain seq x y z
N VAL A 1 -7.85 2.59 12.34
CA VAL A 1 -6.67 2.80 11.48
C VAL A 1 -7.10 2.77 10.03
N ARG A 2 -6.67 3.74 9.25
CA ARG A 2 -6.94 3.83 7.82
C ARG A 2 -5.75 3.32 7.03
N LEU A 3 -5.96 2.31 6.21
CA LEU A 3 -4.94 1.78 5.32
C LEU A 3 -4.96 2.58 4.02
N SER A 4 -3.90 3.34 3.73
CA SER A 4 -3.82 4.16 2.52
C SER A 4 -2.57 3.82 1.70
N PRO A 5 -2.62 3.86 0.36
CA PRO A 5 -1.42 3.98 -0.44
C PRO A 5 -0.73 5.32 -0.13
N LEU A 6 0.54 5.41 -0.44
CA LEU A 6 1.33 6.63 -0.21
C LEU A 6 0.67 7.87 -0.83
N SER A 7 0.48 8.91 -0.02
CA SER A 7 0.30 10.24 -0.56
C SER A 7 1.67 10.79 -1.00
N PRO A 8 1.78 11.43 -2.17
CA PRO A 8 3.04 12.02 -2.66
C PRO A 8 3.68 13.05 -1.72
N ALA A 9 2.91 13.55 -0.74
CA ALA A 9 3.32 14.64 0.15
C ALA A 9 3.44 14.24 1.63
N GLY A 10 3.46 12.94 1.96
CA GLY A 10 3.53 12.47 3.34
C GLY A 10 2.22 12.62 4.13
N TYR A 11 2.25 12.43 5.46
CA TYR A 11 1.07 12.46 6.33
C TYR A 11 0.25 13.75 6.28
N CYS A 12 0.89 14.89 6.00
CA CYS A 12 0.27 16.20 6.07
C CYS A 12 -0.95 16.41 5.14
N PRO A 13 -1.01 15.88 3.88
CA PRO A 13 -2.18 16.00 3.02
C PRO A 13 -3.39 15.19 3.50
N LEU A 14 -3.17 13.97 4.01
CA LEU A 14 -4.26 13.10 4.48
C LEU A 14 -5.06 13.76 5.60
N HIS A 15 -4.39 14.37 6.59
CA HIS A 15 -5.04 15.14 7.63
C HIS A 15 -5.88 16.31 7.10
N ARG A 16 -5.39 16.99 6.05
CA ARG A 16 -6.12 18.13 5.48
C ARG A 16 -7.37 17.71 4.72
N GLU A 17 -7.33 16.58 4.04
CA GLU A 17 -8.49 16.03 3.34
C GLU A 17 -9.59 15.62 4.33
N GLU A 18 -9.22 14.88 5.38
CA GLU A 18 -10.14 14.47 6.44
C GLU A 18 -10.77 15.67 7.14
N ALA A 19 -9.98 16.69 7.47
CA ALA A 19 -10.48 17.92 8.08
C ALA A 19 -11.49 18.67 7.18
N ARG A 20 -11.30 18.64 5.85
CA ARG A 20 -12.29 19.20 4.90
C ARG A 20 -13.61 18.44 4.91
N LEU A 21 -13.59 17.16 5.25
CA LEU A 21 -14.78 16.31 5.38
C LEU A 21 -15.40 16.39 6.79
N GLY A 22 -14.83 17.23 7.69
CA GLY A 22 -15.28 17.35 9.08
C GLY A 22 -14.90 16.15 9.95
N ILE A 23 -13.93 15.37 9.53
CA ILE A 23 -13.45 14.20 10.26
C ILE A 23 -12.18 14.60 11.02
N GLU A 24 -12.24 14.52 12.35
CA GLU A 24 -11.06 14.67 13.18
C GLU A 24 -10.20 13.39 13.08
N ALA A 25 -8.94 13.57 12.67
CA ALA A 25 -8.01 12.46 12.50
C ALA A 25 -6.60 12.88 12.93
N PHE A 26 -5.88 11.95 13.53
CA PHE A 26 -4.52 12.12 14.04
C PHE A 26 -3.52 11.28 13.22
N PRO A 27 -2.20 11.56 13.28
CA PRO A 27 -1.19 10.77 12.59
C PRO A 27 -1.31 9.26 12.82
N ASP A 28 -1.62 8.86 14.05
CA ASP A 28 -1.74 7.46 14.45
C ASP A 28 -3.00 6.76 13.89
N ASP A 29 -3.94 7.53 13.31
CA ASP A 29 -5.11 6.98 12.64
C ASP A 29 -4.80 6.50 11.21
N PHE A 30 -3.58 6.75 10.71
CA PHE A 30 -3.17 6.38 9.37
C PHE A 30 -2.07 5.34 9.39
N LEU A 31 -2.18 4.38 8.50
CA LEU A 31 -1.14 3.42 8.16
C LEU A 31 -0.98 3.38 6.65
N THR A 32 0.22 3.68 6.18
CA THR A 32 0.53 3.71 4.75
C THR A 32 1.27 2.45 4.32
N SER A 33 1.30 2.19 3.01
CA SER A 33 2.14 1.14 2.44
C SER A 33 3.64 1.37 2.68
N ALA A 34 4.06 2.63 2.91
CA ALA A 34 5.43 2.95 3.32
C ALA A 34 5.74 2.46 4.74
N ASP A 35 4.80 2.63 5.68
CA ASP A 35 5.00 2.15 7.07
C ASP A 35 5.15 0.63 7.09
N ALA A 36 4.29 -0.08 6.35
CA ALA A 36 4.39 -1.52 6.19
C ALA A 36 5.72 -1.94 5.53
N ALA A 37 6.16 -1.22 4.49
CA ALA A 37 7.43 -1.47 3.84
C ALA A 37 8.61 -1.22 4.78
N ILE A 38 8.63 -0.11 5.53
CA ILE A 38 9.66 0.20 6.53
C ILE A 38 9.76 -0.91 7.56
N ARG A 39 8.62 -1.36 8.10
CA ARG A 39 8.60 -2.46 9.07
C ARG A 39 9.17 -3.75 8.47
N TYR A 40 8.73 -4.12 7.26
CA TYR A 40 9.24 -5.29 6.56
C TYR A 40 10.76 -5.21 6.34
N LEU A 41 11.24 -4.07 5.84
CA LEU A 41 12.67 -3.87 5.54
C LEU A 41 13.53 -3.98 6.81
N ARG A 42 13.10 -3.36 7.93
CA ARG A 42 13.77 -3.46 9.22
C ARG A 42 13.81 -4.88 9.80
N GLY A 43 12.74 -5.64 9.59
CA GLY A 43 12.65 -7.02 10.08
C GLY A 43 13.42 -8.03 9.21
N ARG A 44 13.70 -7.67 7.94
CA ARG A 44 14.27 -8.59 6.95
C ARG A 44 15.75 -8.38 6.67
N TYR A 45 16.23 -7.14 6.76
CA TYR A 45 17.59 -6.77 6.36
C TYR A 45 18.40 -6.23 7.55
N LEU A 46 19.72 -6.26 7.40
CA LEU A 46 20.64 -5.73 8.40
C LEU A 46 20.56 -4.18 8.46
N PRO A 47 20.89 -3.56 9.61
CA PRO A 47 20.80 -2.10 9.78
C PRO A 47 21.67 -1.28 8.82
N ASP A 48 22.75 -1.86 8.31
CA ASP A 48 23.69 -1.24 7.37
C ASP A 48 23.34 -1.45 5.90
N THR A 49 22.25 -2.17 5.60
CA THR A 49 21.76 -2.40 4.24
C THR A 49 21.46 -1.08 3.53
N VAL A 50 21.97 -0.95 2.30
CA VAL A 50 21.75 0.22 1.45
C VAL A 50 20.60 -0.06 0.48
N TYR A 51 19.63 0.87 0.43
CA TYR A 51 18.43 0.79 -0.39
C TYR A 51 18.51 1.79 -1.53
N TYR A 52 18.26 1.33 -2.76
CA TYR A 52 17.93 2.21 -3.87
C TYR A 52 16.42 2.35 -3.95
N VAL A 53 15.92 3.58 -3.91
CA VAL A 53 14.48 3.86 -3.87
C VAL A 53 14.04 4.54 -5.16
N CYS A 54 13.25 3.82 -5.96
CA CYS A 54 12.48 4.38 -7.07
C CYS A 54 11.10 4.78 -6.53
N GLY A 55 10.99 6.05 -6.18
CA GLY A 55 9.83 6.65 -5.52
C GLY A 55 10.06 8.15 -5.34
N THR A 56 9.06 8.83 -4.78
CA THR A 56 9.13 10.26 -4.51
C THR A 56 10.17 10.59 -3.43
N GLU A 57 10.64 11.82 -3.40
CA GLU A 57 11.52 12.30 -2.33
C GLU A 57 10.85 12.21 -0.95
N SER A 58 9.53 12.35 -0.89
CA SER A 58 8.75 12.14 0.33
C SER A 58 8.90 10.70 0.86
N LEU A 59 8.81 9.68 0.00
CA LEU A 59 9.03 8.29 0.40
C LEU A 59 10.46 8.07 0.90
N LYS A 60 11.46 8.59 0.18
CA LYS A 60 12.87 8.49 0.59
C LYS A 60 13.10 9.12 1.96
N ASN A 61 12.48 10.28 2.23
CA ASN A 61 12.60 10.95 3.52
C ASN A 61 11.94 10.16 4.66
N GLN A 62 10.80 9.53 4.43
CA GLN A 62 10.19 8.64 5.43
C GLN A 62 11.12 7.47 5.78
N LEU A 63 11.74 6.85 4.78
CA LEU A 63 12.72 5.76 4.98
C LEU A 63 13.95 6.23 5.76
N ARG A 64 14.51 7.41 5.42
CA ARG A 64 15.66 8.01 6.15
C ARG A 64 15.30 8.31 7.60
N LEU A 65 14.14 8.93 7.85
CA LEU A 65 13.65 9.21 9.21
C LEU A 65 13.43 7.91 10.02
N ALA A 66 13.06 6.85 9.34
CA ALA A 66 13.00 5.51 9.92
C ALA A 66 14.38 4.86 10.13
N GLY A 67 15.49 5.52 9.82
CA GLY A 67 16.85 5.02 10.03
C GLY A 67 17.35 4.08 8.94
N LEU A 68 16.68 3.98 7.79
CA LEU A 68 17.13 3.18 6.65
C LEU A 68 18.13 3.98 5.79
N ARG A 69 19.16 3.32 5.29
CA ARG A 69 20.21 3.92 4.47
C ARG A 69 19.79 4.01 3.01
N VAL A 70 19.19 5.13 2.62
CA VAL A 70 18.73 5.37 1.24
C VAL A 70 19.87 5.99 0.42
N ALA A 71 20.21 5.36 -0.71
CA ALA A 71 21.15 5.89 -1.67
C ALA A 71 20.52 7.02 -2.50
N GLU A 72 21.27 8.11 -2.71
CA GLU A 72 20.84 9.24 -3.56
C GLU A 72 20.98 8.94 -5.05
N THR A 73 21.99 8.16 -5.40
CA THR A 73 22.32 7.78 -6.77
C THR A 73 22.61 6.29 -6.84
N LEU A 74 22.75 5.74 -8.03
CA LEU A 74 23.18 4.36 -8.25
C LEU A 74 24.53 4.10 -7.56
N ARG A 75 24.59 3.06 -6.73
CA ARG A 75 25.80 2.58 -6.04
C ARG A 75 25.90 1.06 -6.14
N ASP A 76 27.11 0.55 -6.15
CA ASP A 76 27.36 -0.89 -6.25
C ASP A 76 26.98 -1.66 -4.99
N ASP A 77 26.92 -0.98 -3.82
CA ASP A 77 26.55 -1.58 -2.54
C ASP A 77 25.03 -1.54 -2.25
N CYS A 78 24.21 -1.07 -3.20
CA CYS A 78 22.76 -1.15 -3.07
C CYS A 78 22.29 -2.62 -3.14
N ALA A 79 21.84 -3.14 -2.01
CA ALA A 79 21.41 -4.53 -1.89
C ALA A 79 19.91 -4.74 -2.20
N VAL A 80 19.11 -3.68 -2.11
CA VAL A 80 17.66 -3.75 -2.26
C VAL A 80 17.17 -2.60 -3.13
N VAL A 81 16.34 -2.91 -4.11
CA VAL A 81 15.53 -1.93 -4.86
C VAL A 81 14.15 -1.88 -4.22
N LEU A 82 13.75 -0.71 -3.70
CA LEU A 82 12.39 -0.45 -3.24
C LEU A 82 11.66 0.41 -4.27
N LEU A 83 10.53 -0.08 -4.76
CA LEU A 83 9.65 0.64 -5.68
C LEU A 83 8.41 1.14 -4.94
N GLY A 84 8.04 2.39 -5.16
CA GLY A 84 6.79 3.00 -4.70
C GLY A 84 6.13 3.82 -5.79
N TYR A 85 4.97 4.41 -5.50
CA TYR A 85 4.36 5.40 -6.37
C TYR A 85 5.32 6.58 -6.56
N ASP A 86 5.59 6.96 -7.80
CA ASP A 86 6.61 7.95 -8.11
C ASP A 86 6.13 8.97 -9.16
N THR A 87 5.62 10.11 -8.68
CA THR A 87 5.28 11.27 -9.51
C THR A 87 6.50 12.06 -9.98
N GLU A 88 7.69 11.67 -9.53
CA GLU A 88 9.00 12.26 -9.87
C GLU A 88 9.84 11.28 -10.71
N LEU A 89 9.18 10.31 -11.38
CA LEU A 89 9.82 9.24 -12.14
C LEU A 89 10.66 9.81 -13.29
N THR A 90 11.91 9.34 -13.39
CA THR A 90 12.82 9.65 -14.48
C THR A 90 13.33 8.37 -15.14
N TYR A 91 13.82 8.48 -16.39
CA TYR A 91 14.44 7.33 -17.06
C TYR A 91 15.68 6.84 -16.30
N GLU A 92 16.47 7.75 -15.71
CA GLU A 92 17.63 7.42 -14.88
C GLU A 92 17.26 6.52 -13.68
N LYS A 93 16.13 6.79 -13.01
CA LYS A 93 15.64 5.93 -11.93
C LYS A 93 15.32 4.52 -12.44
N LEU A 94 14.66 4.41 -13.60
CA LEU A 94 14.32 3.12 -14.20
C LEU A 94 15.59 2.35 -14.62
N GLU A 95 16.53 3.01 -15.26
CA GLU A 95 17.81 2.41 -15.68
C GLU A 95 18.60 1.91 -14.48
N SER A 96 18.69 2.71 -13.40
CA SER A 96 19.34 2.32 -12.15
C SER A 96 18.69 1.09 -11.52
N CYS A 97 17.35 1.01 -11.52
CA CYS A 97 16.62 -0.19 -11.09
C CYS A 97 17.01 -1.39 -11.94
N CYS A 98 17.01 -1.27 -13.28
CA CYS A 98 17.37 -2.36 -14.17
C CYS A 98 18.80 -2.86 -13.90
N ILE A 99 19.77 -1.95 -13.73
CA ILE A 99 21.16 -2.28 -13.43
C ILE A 99 21.24 -3.09 -12.12
N LEU A 100 20.62 -2.61 -11.04
CA LEU A 100 20.67 -3.27 -9.73
C LEU A 100 19.94 -4.62 -9.75
N LEU A 101 18.77 -4.71 -10.38
CA LEU A 101 18.01 -5.95 -10.49
C LEU A 101 18.74 -7.03 -11.30
N ASN A 102 19.42 -6.64 -12.39
CA ASN A 102 20.25 -7.55 -13.18
C ASN A 102 21.52 -8.00 -12.42
N ARG A 103 22.01 -7.20 -11.47
CA ARG A 103 23.10 -7.57 -10.56
C ARG A 103 22.66 -8.45 -9.39
N GLY A 104 21.35 -8.72 -9.24
CA GLY A 104 20.82 -9.61 -8.24
C GLY A 104 20.34 -8.92 -6.97
N ALA A 105 20.22 -7.59 -6.93
CA ALA A 105 19.60 -6.88 -5.80
C ALA A 105 18.20 -7.44 -5.50
N ASP A 106 17.82 -7.49 -4.23
CA ASP A 106 16.46 -7.84 -3.84
C ASP A 106 15.47 -6.78 -4.35
N TYR A 107 14.27 -7.22 -4.71
CA TYR A 107 13.25 -6.35 -5.29
C TYR A 107 11.98 -6.34 -4.44
N VAL A 108 11.63 -5.17 -3.91
CA VAL A 108 10.48 -4.93 -3.03
C VAL A 108 9.64 -3.80 -3.61
N ALA A 109 8.32 -3.89 -3.49
CA ALA A 109 7.40 -2.82 -3.87
C ALA A 109 6.39 -2.54 -2.75
N THR A 110 6.02 -1.27 -2.62
CA THR A 110 5.08 -0.83 -1.57
C THR A 110 3.66 -1.31 -1.85
N HIS A 111 3.21 -1.37 -3.11
CA HIS A 111 1.88 -1.83 -3.54
C HIS A 111 1.87 -2.18 -5.04
N PRO A 112 0.87 -2.93 -5.53
CA PRO A 112 0.82 -3.43 -6.90
C PRO A 112 -0.14 -2.64 -7.79
N ASP A 113 -0.74 -1.54 -7.35
CA ASP A 113 -1.78 -0.83 -8.07
C ASP A 113 -1.27 -0.36 -9.44
N LEU A 114 -1.96 -0.76 -10.51
CA LEU A 114 -1.56 -0.45 -11.89
C LEU A 114 -1.80 1.01 -12.24
N VAL A 115 -2.88 1.58 -11.70
CA VAL A 115 -3.30 2.95 -12.02
C VAL A 115 -3.74 3.69 -10.76
N CYS A 116 -3.50 4.99 -10.76
CA CYS A 116 -4.04 5.95 -9.80
C CYS A 116 -5.19 6.71 -10.46
N PRO A 117 -6.42 6.68 -9.90
CA PRO A 117 -7.55 7.48 -10.39
C PRO A 117 -7.26 8.97 -10.26
N THR A 118 -7.59 9.73 -11.31
CA THR A 118 -7.43 11.18 -11.34
C THR A 118 -8.68 11.84 -11.92
N TRP A 119 -8.78 13.17 -11.81
CA TRP A 119 -9.89 13.92 -12.40
C TRP A 119 -9.97 13.84 -13.94
N TYR A 120 -8.87 13.49 -14.62
CA TYR A 120 -8.79 13.34 -16.09
C TYR A 120 -8.82 11.87 -16.55
N GLY A 121 -8.96 10.89 -15.65
CA GLY A 121 -8.91 9.46 -15.93
C GLY A 121 -7.92 8.73 -15.04
N SER A 122 -7.01 7.93 -15.62
CA SER A 122 -6.02 7.15 -14.85
C SER A 122 -4.60 7.59 -15.15
N ALA A 123 -3.78 7.71 -14.11
CA ALA A 123 -2.32 7.86 -14.22
C ALA A 123 -1.63 6.52 -13.93
N PRO A 124 -0.43 6.25 -14.49
CA PRO A 124 0.37 5.09 -14.11
C PRO A 124 0.71 5.11 -12.62
N ASP A 125 0.59 3.97 -11.95
CA ASP A 125 0.97 3.80 -10.55
C ASP A 125 2.13 2.79 -10.42
N CYS A 126 2.50 2.43 -9.20
CA CYS A 126 3.60 1.54 -8.87
C CYS A 126 3.56 0.24 -9.67
N GLY A 127 2.39 -0.37 -9.82
CA GLY A 127 2.19 -1.60 -10.60
C GLY A 127 2.55 -1.45 -12.08
N SER A 128 2.27 -0.30 -12.70
CA SER A 128 2.68 -0.03 -14.09
C SER A 128 4.20 0.00 -14.23
N VAL A 129 4.90 0.56 -13.24
CA VAL A 129 6.37 0.57 -13.22
C VAL A 129 6.92 -0.84 -12.96
N ILE A 130 6.25 -1.64 -12.12
CA ILE A 130 6.59 -3.07 -11.92
C ILE A 130 6.55 -3.81 -13.25
N GLU A 131 5.50 -3.64 -14.05
CA GLU A 131 5.38 -4.31 -15.35
C GLU A 131 6.47 -3.84 -16.34
N MET A 132 6.80 -2.56 -16.35
CA MET A 132 7.91 -2.01 -17.15
C MET A 132 9.24 -2.64 -16.78
N LEU A 133 9.59 -2.68 -15.49
CA LEU A 133 10.82 -3.29 -14.99
C LEU A 133 10.82 -4.82 -15.18
N HIS A 134 9.66 -5.48 -15.05
CA HIS A 134 9.54 -6.91 -15.34
C HIS A 134 9.83 -7.21 -16.81
N THR A 135 9.28 -6.42 -17.73
CA THR A 135 9.55 -6.58 -19.16
C THR A 135 11.04 -6.44 -19.49
N ALA A 136 11.74 -5.52 -18.81
CA ALA A 136 13.15 -5.26 -19.05
C ALA A 136 14.09 -6.27 -18.38
N THR A 137 13.74 -6.82 -17.19
CA THR A 137 14.65 -7.60 -16.35
C THR A 137 14.19 -9.04 -16.07
N GLY A 138 12.94 -9.36 -16.38
CA GLY A 138 12.30 -10.63 -15.99
C GLY A 138 12.00 -10.75 -14.48
N ARG A 139 12.33 -9.72 -13.66
CA ARG A 139 12.19 -9.75 -12.20
C ARG A 139 10.85 -9.19 -11.74
N ARG A 140 10.29 -9.77 -10.68
CA ARG A 140 9.10 -9.25 -9.99
C ARG A 140 9.41 -8.99 -8.52
N PRO A 141 8.81 -7.93 -7.93
CA PRO A 141 9.05 -7.61 -6.52
C PRO A 141 8.27 -8.51 -5.58
N LYS A 142 8.74 -8.58 -4.33
CA LYS A 142 7.84 -8.86 -3.22
C LYS A 142 7.03 -7.59 -2.93
N VAL A 143 5.73 -7.68 -3.11
CA VAL A 143 4.79 -6.61 -2.74
C VAL A 143 4.49 -6.71 -1.23
N ILE A 144 4.47 -5.57 -0.54
CA ILE A 144 4.22 -5.48 0.91
C ILE A 144 2.82 -4.95 1.23
N GLY A 145 2.32 -3.98 0.45
CA GLY A 145 0.97 -3.44 0.62
C GLY A 145 -0.13 -4.42 0.20
N LYS A 146 -1.37 -3.99 0.31
CA LYS A 146 -2.54 -4.76 -0.15
C LYS A 146 -2.30 -5.34 -1.56
N PRO A 147 -2.67 -6.56 -1.85
CA PRO A 147 -3.52 -7.50 -1.09
C PRO A 147 -2.81 -8.31 0.00
N GLN A 148 -1.54 -8.06 0.27
CA GLN A 148 -0.81 -8.77 1.30
C GLN A 148 -1.33 -8.41 2.70
N PRO A 149 -1.28 -9.34 3.68
CA PRO A 149 -1.86 -9.12 5.01
C PRO A 149 -1.07 -8.15 5.88
N GLU A 150 0.17 -7.82 5.50
CA GLU A 150 1.11 -7.09 6.34
C GLU A 150 0.56 -5.77 6.88
N MET A 151 -0.24 -5.04 6.09
CA MET A 151 -0.84 -3.77 6.54
C MET A 151 -1.91 -4.01 7.61
N ALA A 152 -2.80 -4.98 7.43
CA ALA A 152 -3.82 -5.32 8.41
C ALA A 152 -3.20 -5.88 9.70
N LEU A 153 -2.19 -6.75 9.59
CA LEU A 153 -1.45 -7.29 10.72
C LEU A 153 -0.73 -6.17 11.51
N LEU A 154 -0.12 -5.21 10.82
CA LEU A 154 0.52 -4.07 11.45
C LEU A 154 -0.50 -3.16 12.16
N ALA A 155 -1.66 -2.93 11.57
CA ALA A 155 -2.75 -2.18 12.20
C ALA A 155 -3.21 -2.84 13.50
N MET A 156 -3.43 -4.15 13.50
CA MET A 156 -3.79 -4.91 14.70
C MET A 156 -2.70 -4.84 15.79
N GLU A 157 -1.44 -4.93 15.39
CA GLU A 157 -0.33 -4.82 16.33
C GLU A 157 -0.24 -3.42 16.97
N GLN A 158 -0.43 -2.35 16.18
CA GLN A 158 -0.40 -0.98 16.70
C GLN A 158 -1.57 -0.66 17.62
N THR A 159 -2.75 -1.21 17.32
CA THR A 159 -3.97 -0.94 18.10
C THR A 159 -4.18 -1.92 19.26
N GLY A 160 -3.52 -3.08 19.23
CA GLY A 160 -3.71 -4.15 20.22
C GLY A 160 -5.02 -4.95 20.03
N PHE A 161 -5.79 -4.70 18.97
CA PHE A 161 -7.02 -5.45 18.69
C PHE A 161 -6.73 -6.82 18.09
N SER A 162 -7.54 -7.79 18.49
CA SER A 162 -7.52 -9.15 17.92
C SER A 162 -8.17 -9.19 16.53
N PRO A 163 -7.96 -10.27 15.74
CA PRO A 163 -8.65 -10.44 14.46
C PRO A 163 -10.17 -10.37 14.54
N ARG A 164 -10.76 -10.81 15.66
CA ARG A 164 -12.23 -10.78 15.86
C ARG A 164 -12.77 -9.39 16.17
N GLU A 165 -11.92 -8.46 16.55
CA GLU A 165 -12.25 -7.07 16.87
C GLU A 165 -11.87 -6.12 15.73
N THR A 166 -11.36 -6.67 14.61
CA THR A 166 -10.85 -5.91 13.49
C THR A 166 -11.65 -6.25 12.23
N CYS A 167 -12.03 -5.23 11.49
CA CYS A 167 -12.70 -5.35 10.21
C CYS A 167 -12.02 -4.44 9.18
N LEU A 168 -11.88 -4.90 7.94
CA LEU A 168 -11.40 -4.09 6.82
C LEU A 168 -12.57 -3.72 5.91
N ILE A 169 -12.78 -2.42 5.71
CA ILE A 169 -13.77 -1.87 4.79
C ILE A 169 -13.03 -1.35 3.55
N GLY A 170 -13.44 -1.77 2.38
CA GLY A 170 -12.81 -1.33 1.12
C GLY A 170 -13.73 -1.52 -0.08
N ASP A 171 -13.34 -0.89 -1.18
CA ASP A 171 -14.09 -0.87 -2.43
C ASP A 171 -13.42 -1.67 -3.56
N ARG A 172 -12.24 -2.27 -3.32
CA ARG A 172 -11.54 -3.10 -4.30
C ARG A 172 -11.39 -4.53 -3.79
N VAL A 173 -12.00 -5.48 -4.51
CA VAL A 173 -11.97 -6.90 -4.13
C VAL A 173 -10.53 -7.44 -4.15
N TYR A 174 -9.77 -7.14 -5.21
CA TYR A 174 -8.44 -7.72 -5.43
C TYR A 174 -7.33 -7.13 -4.55
N THR A 175 -7.57 -6.01 -3.86
CA THR A 175 -6.61 -5.39 -2.93
C THR A 175 -7.15 -5.33 -1.51
N ASP A 176 -8.21 -4.55 -1.25
CA ASP A 176 -8.71 -4.32 0.11
C ASP A 176 -9.28 -5.60 0.72
N ILE A 177 -10.26 -6.19 0.03
CA ILE A 177 -10.93 -7.39 0.54
C ILE A 177 -9.95 -8.56 0.63
N ALA A 178 -9.10 -8.73 -0.40
CA ALA A 178 -8.06 -9.74 -0.38
C ALA A 178 -7.08 -9.55 0.80
N CYS A 179 -6.73 -8.32 1.16
CA CYS A 179 -5.87 -8.03 2.31
C CYS A 179 -6.51 -8.49 3.63
N GLY A 180 -7.79 -8.17 3.85
CA GLY A 180 -8.51 -8.60 5.04
C GLY A 180 -8.69 -10.11 5.12
N VAL A 181 -9.07 -10.75 4.02
CA VAL A 181 -9.18 -12.22 3.92
C VAL A 181 -7.83 -12.89 4.21
N ASN A 182 -6.74 -12.38 3.61
CA ASN A 182 -5.38 -12.91 3.83
C ASN A 182 -4.89 -12.69 5.28
N ALA A 183 -5.39 -11.65 5.96
CA ALA A 183 -5.09 -11.39 7.36
C ALA A 183 -5.98 -12.17 8.34
N GLY A 184 -7.02 -12.86 7.86
CA GLY A 184 -7.96 -13.62 8.67
C GLY A 184 -8.90 -12.73 9.49
N ILE A 185 -9.27 -11.56 8.98
CA ILE A 185 -10.21 -10.62 9.60
C ILE A 185 -11.47 -10.47 8.76
N ASP A 186 -12.54 -9.99 9.38
CA ASP A 186 -13.77 -9.68 8.67
C ASP A 186 -13.57 -8.56 7.65
N THR A 187 -14.31 -8.65 6.53
CA THR A 187 -14.22 -7.69 5.44
C THR A 187 -15.60 -7.20 5.02
N ILE A 188 -15.71 -5.90 4.74
CA ILE A 188 -16.91 -5.28 4.21
C ILE A 188 -16.57 -4.67 2.84
N PHE A 189 -17.12 -5.26 1.79
CA PHE A 189 -17.03 -4.72 0.44
C PHE A 189 -18.09 -3.66 0.22
N VAL A 190 -17.70 -2.41 -0.08
CA VAL A 190 -18.63 -1.31 -0.36
C VAL A 190 -18.64 -0.99 -1.86
N LEU A 191 -19.86 -0.92 -2.43
CA LEU A 191 -20.09 -0.72 -3.87
C LEU A 191 -20.09 0.75 -4.29
N SER A 192 -19.75 1.65 -3.39
CA SER A 192 -19.70 3.10 -3.66
C SER A 192 -18.38 3.59 -4.27
N GLY A 193 -17.42 2.70 -4.50
CA GLY A 193 -16.12 2.98 -5.09
C GLY A 193 -15.96 2.38 -6.48
N GLU A 194 -14.76 1.80 -6.76
CA GLU A 194 -14.40 1.30 -8.08
C GLU A 194 -14.90 -0.13 -8.36
N GLY A 195 -15.01 -0.97 -7.32
CA GLY A 195 -15.32 -2.38 -7.48
C GLY A 195 -16.80 -2.64 -7.76
N VAL A 196 -17.08 -3.75 -8.46
CA VAL A 196 -18.42 -4.24 -8.78
C VAL A 196 -18.60 -5.66 -8.26
N MET A 197 -19.85 -6.12 -8.11
CA MET A 197 -20.15 -7.45 -7.58
C MET A 197 -19.48 -8.59 -8.35
N ASP A 198 -19.34 -8.45 -9.67
CA ASP A 198 -18.71 -9.45 -10.53
C ASP A 198 -17.20 -9.64 -10.22
N ASP A 199 -16.57 -8.68 -9.56
CA ASP A 199 -15.18 -8.78 -9.14
C ASP A 199 -14.95 -9.89 -8.09
N ILE A 200 -15.97 -10.23 -7.31
CA ILE A 200 -15.92 -11.31 -6.33
C ILE A 200 -15.62 -12.65 -7.03
N GLU A 201 -16.37 -12.96 -8.07
CA GLU A 201 -16.17 -14.18 -8.87
C GLU A 201 -14.88 -14.11 -9.68
N LYS A 202 -14.63 -12.97 -10.32
CA LYS A 202 -13.45 -12.73 -11.15
C LYS A 202 -12.13 -12.94 -10.43
N TYR A 203 -12.03 -12.49 -9.18
CA TYR A 203 -10.80 -12.60 -8.38
C TYR A 203 -10.82 -13.75 -7.39
N GLY A 204 -11.97 -14.44 -7.22
CA GLY A 204 -12.12 -15.57 -6.31
C GLY A 204 -11.93 -15.21 -4.83
N VAL A 205 -12.21 -13.97 -4.47
CA VAL A 205 -12.06 -13.43 -3.10
C VAL A 205 -13.44 -13.11 -2.54
N GLN A 206 -13.82 -13.80 -1.44
CA GLN A 206 -15.13 -13.66 -0.84
C GLN A 206 -15.08 -12.68 0.35
N PRO A 207 -15.78 -11.53 0.31
CA PRO A 207 -15.94 -10.66 1.47
C PRO A 207 -16.87 -11.29 2.51
N THR A 208 -16.71 -10.91 3.78
CA THR A 208 -17.64 -11.30 4.85
C THR A 208 -19.00 -10.65 4.63
N TYR A 209 -19.02 -9.37 4.24
CA TYR A 209 -20.24 -8.60 3.98
C TYR A 209 -20.10 -7.78 2.71
N CYS A 210 -21.23 -7.57 1.99
CA CYS A 210 -21.34 -6.64 0.87
C CYS A 210 -22.39 -5.57 1.21
N MET A 211 -22.02 -4.30 1.07
CA MET A 211 -22.89 -3.16 1.40
C MET A 211 -22.81 -2.11 0.29
N GLN A 212 -23.88 -1.34 0.12
CA GLN A 212 -23.92 -0.32 -0.94
C GLN A 212 -22.90 0.81 -0.70
N ASN A 213 -22.72 1.20 0.56
CA ASN A 213 -21.83 2.30 0.94
C ASN A 213 -21.58 2.31 2.46
N ILE A 214 -20.72 3.22 2.92
CA ILE A 214 -20.38 3.37 4.34
C ILE A 214 -21.57 3.80 5.22
N ARG A 215 -22.59 4.45 4.65
CA ARG A 215 -23.82 4.80 5.40
C ARG A 215 -24.62 3.55 5.78
N GLU A 216 -24.66 2.55 4.90
CA GLU A 216 -25.29 1.26 5.21
C GLU A 216 -24.54 0.52 6.32
N VAL A 217 -23.21 0.57 6.31
CA VAL A 217 -22.37 0.06 7.41
C VAL A 217 -22.78 0.73 8.73
N LEU A 218 -22.82 2.06 8.77
CA LEU A 218 -23.22 2.81 9.96
C LEU A 218 -24.61 2.42 10.45
N ASN A 219 -25.60 2.41 9.55
CA ASN A 219 -26.99 2.06 9.90
C ASN A 219 -27.10 0.63 10.47
N THR A 220 -26.28 -0.30 10.00
CA THR A 220 -26.25 -1.68 10.48
C THR A 220 -25.67 -1.75 11.89
N LEU A 221 -24.59 -1.00 12.14
CA LEU A 221 -23.98 -0.91 13.47
C LEU A 221 -24.90 -0.27 14.50
N GLU A 222 -25.63 0.79 14.14
CA GLU A 222 -26.59 1.49 15.03
C GLU A 222 -27.80 0.62 15.38
N LYS A 223 -28.23 -0.27 14.49
CA LYS A 223 -29.37 -1.16 14.75
C LYS A 223 -29.02 -2.39 15.59
N GLY A 224 -27.73 -2.62 15.87
CA GLY A 224 -27.28 -3.70 16.77
C GLY A 224 -27.48 -5.11 16.22
N GLU A 225 -27.67 -5.28 14.91
CA GLU A 225 -27.76 -6.58 14.27
C GLU A 225 -26.70 -6.76 13.17
N PRO A 226 -25.70 -7.61 13.38
CA PRO A 226 -25.11 -8.33 12.26
C PRO A 226 -26.09 -9.49 11.92
N LYS A 227 -26.74 -9.42 10.79
CA LYS A 227 -27.40 -10.60 10.19
C LYS A 227 -26.42 -11.37 9.35
#